data_a991c9bd56163b7a1121d6feadc6c415
#
_entry.id   a991c9bd56163b7a1121d6feadc6c415
#
_cell.length_a   1.000
_cell.length_b   1.000
_cell.length_c   1.000
_cell.angle_alpha   90.00
_cell.angle_beta   90.00
_cell.angle_gamma   90.00
#
_symmetry.space_group_name_H-M   'P 1'
#
loop_
_entity.id
_entity.type
_entity.pdbx_description
1 polymer ?
#
loop_
_entity_poly.entity_id
_entity_poly.type
_entity_poly.pdbx_seq_one_letter_code
_entity_poly.pdbx_strand_id
1 'polypeptide(L)'
;AEGPDGAPGYVINGVKTWCTFAGRADVLMLLARTDPDRSKTHKGLSLFIVPKPRGEAHGFEFTQQVRADGSVGKMEGRPIDTIGYRGMHSYEIALDNWWVPATNLIGEESGLGKGFYYQMEGFENGRLQTAARAVGVMQAAYEAAYDHAHNRNVFGKNIAEYQLTRVKLGRMAVLIQAGRQFGYQVARLMAKGVGTTEASMVKAYVCKAAEWVSREAMQIHGGYGYAEEYSVSRLFVDARVLSIFEGADETLCLKVIARRLTEK
;
A
#
# COMPACT_ATOMS: atom_id res chain seq x y z
N ALA A 1 -8.13 -31.12 2.95
CA ALA A 1 -8.21 -31.71 1.60
C ALA A 1 -6.88 -32.37 1.23
N GLU A 2 -6.91 -33.35 0.35
CA GLU A 2 -5.71 -33.97 -0.19
C GLU A 2 -5.31 -33.29 -1.50
N GLY A 3 -4.01 -33.13 -1.71
CA GLY A 3 -3.44 -32.59 -2.93
C GLY A 3 -3.35 -33.60 -4.07
N PRO A 4 -2.78 -33.21 -5.23
CA PRO A 4 -2.60 -34.10 -6.37
C PRO A 4 -1.75 -35.34 -6.06
N ASP A 5 -0.86 -35.24 -5.11
CA ASP A 5 0.06 -36.30 -4.63
C ASP A 5 -0.40 -36.96 -3.32
N GLY A 6 -1.65 -36.70 -2.88
CA GLY A 6 -2.17 -37.18 -1.60
C GLY A 6 -1.71 -36.41 -0.35
N ALA A 7 -0.90 -35.35 -0.51
CA ALA A 7 -0.45 -34.56 0.63
C ALA A 7 -1.60 -33.77 1.27
N PRO A 8 -1.60 -33.62 2.62
CA PRO A 8 -2.62 -32.83 3.31
C PRO A 8 -2.49 -31.33 2.97
N GLY A 9 -3.62 -30.64 2.86
CA GLY A 9 -3.63 -29.21 2.54
C GLY A 9 -4.99 -28.55 2.74
N TYR A 10 -5.06 -27.31 2.26
CA TYR A 10 -6.25 -26.47 2.32
C TYR A 10 -6.75 -26.14 0.92
N VAL A 11 -8.04 -26.04 0.79
CA VAL A 11 -8.71 -25.57 -0.43
C VAL A 11 -9.24 -24.16 -0.18
N ILE A 12 -8.82 -23.22 -1.00
CA ILE A 12 -9.14 -21.81 -0.84
C ILE A 12 -10.19 -21.44 -1.90
N ASN A 13 -11.28 -20.84 -1.43
CA ASN A 13 -12.36 -20.30 -2.25
C ASN A 13 -12.66 -18.87 -1.86
N GLY A 14 -12.88 -17.99 -2.83
CA GLY A 14 -13.28 -16.61 -2.60
C GLY A 14 -12.58 -15.60 -3.49
N VAL A 15 -12.84 -14.34 -3.22
CA VAL A 15 -12.28 -13.22 -3.99
C VAL A 15 -11.43 -12.34 -3.08
N LYS A 16 -10.30 -11.89 -3.60
CA LYS A 16 -9.43 -10.89 -3.00
C LYS A 16 -9.35 -9.68 -3.91
N THR A 17 -9.34 -8.49 -3.33
CA THR A 17 -9.25 -7.24 -4.09
C THR A 17 -8.08 -6.38 -3.62
N TRP A 18 -7.65 -5.45 -4.45
CA TRP A 18 -6.51 -4.57 -4.21
C TRP A 18 -5.18 -5.31 -3.97
N CYS A 19 -5.00 -6.45 -4.67
CA CYS A 19 -3.78 -7.23 -4.58
C CYS A 19 -2.70 -6.63 -5.48
N THR A 20 -1.86 -5.79 -4.90
CA THR A 20 -0.77 -5.10 -5.62
C THR A 20 0.25 -6.10 -6.15
N PHE A 21 0.66 -5.93 -7.42
CA PHE A 21 1.62 -6.78 -8.12
C PHE A 21 1.23 -8.26 -8.28
N ALA A 22 0.00 -8.64 -7.98
CA ALA A 22 -0.38 -10.05 -7.98
C ALA A 22 -0.12 -10.77 -9.30
N GLY A 23 -0.22 -10.10 -10.45
CA GLY A 23 0.13 -10.70 -11.75
C GLY A 23 1.57 -11.20 -11.79
N ARG A 24 2.53 -10.37 -11.38
CA ARG A 24 3.98 -10.64 -11.45
C ARG A 24 4.57 -11.31 -10.21
N ALA A 25 3.81 -11.44 -9.14
CA ALA A 25 4.26 -12.12 -7.93
C ALA A 25 4.35 -13.64 -8.13
N ASP A 26 5.33 -14.27 -7.49
CA ASP A 26 5.45 -15.75 -7.42
C ASP A 26 4.61 -16.32 -6.29
N VAL A 27 4.31 -15.51 -5.28
CA VAL A 27 3.53 -15.90 -4.10
C VAL A 27 2.56 -14.80 -3.69
N LEU A 28 1.42 -15.21 -3.12
CA LEU A 28 0.48 -14.31 -2.46
C LEU A 28 0.49 -14.61 -0.96
N MET A 29 0.56 -13.57 -0.15
CA MET A 29 0.28 -13.66 1.28
C MET A 29 -1.23 -13.51 1.47
N LEU A 30 -1.92 -14.61 1.73
CA LEU A 30 -3.37 -14.67 1.66
C LEU A 30 -3.99 -14.93 3.03
N LEU A 31 -4.75 -13.95 3.53
CA LEU A 31 -5.55 -14.10 4.74
C LEU A 31 -6.89 -14.74 4.38
N ALA A 32 -7.20 -15.89 4.97
CA ALA A 32 -8.46 -16.60 4.74
C ALA A 32 -9.08 -17.06 6.06
N ARG A 33 -10.40 -17.29 6.02
CA ARG A 33 -11.11 -17.86 7.16
C ARG A 33 -10.94 -19.38 7.17
N THR A 34 -10.39 -19.88 8.27
CA THR A 34 -10.26 -21.32 8.54
C THR A 34 -11.26 -21.82 9.57
N ASP A 35 -11.80 -20.94 10.40
CA ASP A 35 -12.83 -21.29 11.37
C ASP A 35 -14.22 -20.87 10.85
N PRO A 36 -15.17 -21.81 10.74
CA PRO A 36 -16.51 -21.52 10.26
C PRO A 36 -17.33 -20.64 11.21
N ASP A 37 -16.97 -20.64 12.51
CA ASP A 37 -17.62 -19.78 13.49
C ASP A 37 -17.28 -18.30 13.25
N ARG A 38 -18.23 -17.57 12.68
CA ARG A 38 -18.07 -16.14 12.36
C ARG A 38 -18.05 -15.25 13.60
N SER A 39 -18.54 -15.73 14.76
CA SER A 39 -18.48 -14.98 16.02
C SER A 39 -17.03 -14.74 16.50
N LYS A 40 -16.10 -15.60 16.10
CA LYS A 40 -14.66 -15.45 16.37
C LYS A 40 -14.01 -14.30 15.59
N THR A 41 -14.74 -13.63 14.70
CA THR A 41 -14.27 -12.46 13.94
C THR A 41 -12.87 -12.68 13.34
N HIS A 42 -11.88 -11.86 13.71
CA HIS A 42 -10.50 -11.96 13.24
C HIS A 42 -9.72 -13.17 13.80
N LYS A 43 -10.16 -13.74 14.94
CA LYS A 43 -9.55 -14.94 15.54
C LYS A 43 -9.84 -16.23 14.75
N GLY A 44 -10.74 -16.18 13.78
CA GLY A 44 -10.99 -17.29 12.85
C GLY A 44 -10.24 -17.19 11.53
N LEU A 45 -9.29 -16.24 11.40
CA LEU A 45 -8.54 -15.99 10.19
C LEU A 45 -7.10 -16.52 10.30
N SER A 46 -6.64 -17.19 9.24
CA SER A 46 -5.28 -17.75 9.13
C SER A 46 -4.58 -17.18 7.90
N LEU A 47 -3.27 -17.11 7.92
CA LEU A 47 -2.45 -16.53 6.86
C LEU A 47 -1.69 -17.64 6.12
N PHE A 48 -1.77 -17.61 4.78
CA PHE A 48 -1.18 -18.62 3.92
C PHE A 48 -0.17 -18.03 2.96
N ILE A 49 0.89 -18.77 2.67
CA ILE A 49 1.74 -18.56 1.52
C ILE A 49 1.10 -19.32 0.35
N VAL A 50 0.64 -18.59 -0.66
CA VAL A 50 -0.02 -19.17 -1.84
C VAL A 50 0.89 -19.01 -3.05
N PRO A 51 1.66 -20.06 -3.42
CA PRO A 51 2.46 -20.03 -4.63
C PRO A 51 1.57 -19.98 -5.88
N LYS A 52 2.03 -19.28 -6.89
CA LYS A 52 1.39 -19.23 -8.21
C LYS A 52 2.44 -18.95 -9.30
N PRO A 53 2.18 -19.29 -10.56
CA PRO A 53 3.01 -18.86 -11.67
C PRO A 53 3.00 -17.31 -11.82
N ARG A 54 4.03 -16.77 -12.45
CA ARG A 54 4.03 -15.36 -12.88
C ARG A 54 3.13 -15.19 -14.09
N GLY A 55 2.31 -14.14 -14.10
CA GLY A 55 1.59 -13.68 -15.27
C GLY A 55 2.40 -12.57 -15.95
N GLU A 56 2.54 -12.63 -17.26
CA GLU A 56 3.22 -11.61 -18.06
C GLU A 56 2.23 -10.61 -18.68
N ALA A 57 0.98 -11.04 -18.84
CA ALA A 57 -0.09 -10.22 -19.39
C ALA A 57 -0.71 -9.27 -18.35
N HIS A 58 -1.58 -8.39 -18.81
CA HIS A 58 -2.30 -7.43 -17.96
C HIS A 58 -3.30 -8.11 -17.00
N GLY A 59 -3.76 -9.34 -17.29
CA GLY A 59 -4.50 -10.24 -16.39
C GLY A 59 -3.83 -11.61 -16.37
N PHE A 60 -4.34 -12.54 -15.57
CA PHE A 60 -3.84 -13.92 -15.54
C PHE A 60 -4.93 -14.92 -15.21
N GLU A 61 -4.76 -16.14 -15.71
CA GLU A 61 -5.57 -17.30 -15.39
C GLU A 61 -4.64 -18.51 -15.23
N PHE A 62 -4.77 -19.21 -14.11
CA PHE A 62 -4.00 -20.41 -13.82
C PHE A 62 -4.89 -21.54 -13.37
N THR A 63 -4.52 -22.76 -13.77
CA THR A 63 -5.19 -23.99 -13.41
C THR A 63 -4.19 -24.94 -12.78
N GLN A 64 -4.53 -25.53 -11.64
CA GLN A 64 -3.73 -26.56 -10.99
C GLN A 64 -3.97 -27.94 -11.62
N GLN A 65 -3.09 -28.89 -11.28
CA GLN A 65 -3.31 -30.29 -11.61
C GLN A 65 -4.57 -30.83 -10.95
N VAL A 66 -5.21 -31.80 -11.60
CA VAL A 66 -6.40 -32.51 -11.08
C VAL A 66 -6.02 -33.26 -9.80
N ARG A 67 -6.78 -33.05 -8.74
CA ARG A 67 -6.62 -33.78 -7.48
C ARG A 67 -7.24 -35.17 -7.56
N ALA A 68 -6.97 -36.03 -6.57
CA ALA A 68 -7.48 -37.38 -6.50
C ALA A 68 -9.03 -37.45 -6.48
N ASP A 69 -9.70 -36.42 -5.96
CA ASP A 69 -11.16 -36.28 -5.94
C ASP A 69 -11.77 -35.80 -7.29
N GLY A 70 -10.93 -35.59 -8.30
CA GLY A 70 -11.31 -35.08 -9.61
C GLY A 70 -11.48 -33.54 -9.67
N SER A 71 -11.29 -32.85 -8.58
CA SER A 71 -11.41 -31.38 -8.54
C SER A 71 -10.15 -30.67 -9.05
N VAL A 72 -10.33 -29.47 -9.59
CA VAL A 72 -9.27 -28.66 -10.21
C VAL A 72 -9.30 -27.28 -9.57
N GLY A 73 -8.14 -26.81 -9.11
CA GLY A 73 -7.99 -25.45 -8.60
C GLY A 73 -7.83 -24.44 -9.73
N LYS A 74 -8.57 -23.33 -9.67
CA LYS A 74 -8.44 -22.21 -10.60
C LYS A 74 -8.16 -20.91 -9.88
N MET A 75 -7.34 -20.06 -10.49
CA MET A 75 -7.07 -18.72 -10.02
C MET A 75 -7.12 -17.77 -11.21
N GLU A 76 -7.97 -16.76 -11.14
CA GLU A 76 -8.09 -15.70 -12.14
C GLU A 76 -7.78 -14.35 -11.49
N GLY A 77 -6.93 -13.54 -12.12
CA GLY A 77 -6.62 -12.18 -11.69
C GLY A 77 -6.95 -11.17 -12.76
N ARG A 78 -7.78 -10.19 -12.40
CA ARG A 78 -8.16 -9.06 -13.27
C ARG A 78 -7.55 -7.78 -12.72
N PRO A 79 -6.86 -6.97 -13.55
CA PRO A 79 -6.33 -5.71 -13.11
C PRO A 79 -7.46 -4.73 -12.81
N ILE A 80 -7.22 -3.84 -11.84
CA ILE A 80 -8.12 -2.76 -11.49
C ILE A 80 -7.56 -1.49 -12.11
N ASP A 81 -8.34 -0.84 -13.00
CA ASP A 81 -7.98 0.45 -13.56
C ASP A 81 -8.04 1.54 -12.50
N THR A 82 -6.94 2.28 -12.36
CA THR A 82 -6.78 3.32 -11.35
C THR A 82 -6.47 4.67 -11.98
N ILE A 83 -6.89 5.76 -11.32
CA ILE A 83 -6.65 7.13 -11.80
C ILE A 83 -5.16 7.52 -11.79
N GLY A 84 -4.36 6.88 -10.91
CA GLY A 84 -2.92 7.06 -10.79
C GLY A 84 -2.25 5.82 -10.24
N TYR A 85 -0.97 5.94 -9.85
CA TYR A 85 -0.17 4.85 -9.31
C TYR A 85 -0.05 3.67 -10.28
N ARG A 86 -0.08 3.97 -11.57
CA ARG A 86 -0.21 3.00 -12.66
C ARG A 86 0.99 2.08 -12.86
N GLY A 87 2.14 2.42 -12.31
CA GLY A 87 3.32 1.54 -12.29
C GLY A 87 3.17 0.32 -11.39
N MET A 88 2.18 0.31 -10.51
CA MET A 88 1.89 -0.76 -9.56
C MET A 88 0.47 -1.27 -9.78
N HIS A 89 0.29 -2.18 -10.71
CA HIS A 89 -1.02 -2.76 -10.99
C HIS A 89 -1.59 -3.45 -9.75
N SER A 90 -2.82 -3.13 -9.39
CA SER A 90 -3.63 -3.83 -8.39
C SER A 90 -4.60 -4.77 -9.08
N TYR A 91 -4.90 -5.89 -8.44
CA TYR A 91 -5.75 -6.94 -9.00
C TYR A 91 -6.91 -7.28 -8.08
N GLU A 92 -8.01 -7.67 -8.68
CA GLU A 92 -8.99 -8.56 -8.09
C GLU A 92 -8.63 -9.98 -8.46
N ILE A 93 -8.61 -10.91 -7.50
CA ILE A 93 -8.22 -12.30 -7.69
C ILE A 93 -9.37 -13.19 -7.23
N ALA A 94 -9.91 -13.98 -8.13
CA ALA A 94 -10.84 -15.05 -7.82
C ALA A 94 -10.08 -16.38 -7.65
N LEU A 95 -10.36 -17.07 -6.55
CA LEU A 95 -9.86 -18.42 -6.28
C LEU A 95 -11.07 -19.38 -6.24
N ASP A 96 -10.99 -20.43 -7.01
CA ASP A 96 -11.97 -21.50 -7.05
C ASP A 96 -11.25 -22.82 -6.84
N ASN A 97 -11.53 -23.48 -5.73
CA ASN A 97 -10.91 -24.75 -5.34
C ASN A 97 -9.36 -24.74 -5.36
N TRP A 98 -8.73 -23.58 -5.15
CA TRP A 98 -7.27 -23.45 -5.17
C TRP A 98 -6.65 -24.16 -3.98
N TRP A 99 -5.89 -25.22 -4.24
CA TRP A 99 -5.26 -26.02 -3.20
C TRP A 99 -3.88 -25.47 -2.82
N VAL A 100 -3.56 -25.54 -1.54
CA VAL A 100 -2.24 -25.23 -0.98
C VAL A 100 -1.84 -26.28 0.05
N PRO A 101 -0.56 -26.69 0.13
CA PRO A 101 -0.07 -27.64 1.14
C PRO A 101 -0.34 -27.13 2.56
N ALA A 102 -0.54 -28.04 3.50
CA ALA A 102 -0.70 -27.68 4.93
C ALA A 102 0.50 -26.89 5.48
N THR A 103 1.70 -27.18 5.00
CA THR A 103 2.95 -26.48 5.36
C THR A 103 2.99 -25.02 4.92
N ASN A 104 2.08 -24.59 4.04
CA ASN A 104 1.98 -23.19 3.61
C ASN A 104 1.15 -22.32 4.57
N LEU A 105 0.58 -22.90 5.62
CA LEU A 105 -0.02 -22.14 6.71
C LEU A 105 1.10 -21.51 7.56
N ILE A 106 1.09 -20.19 7.68
CA ILE A 106 2.11 -19.48 8.48
C ILE A 106 1.93 -19.79 9.96
N GLY A 107 3.01 -20.25 10.58
CA GLY A 107 3.03 -20.72 11.96
C GLY A 107 2.49 -22.15 12.10
N GLU A 108 2.29 -22.83 10.98
CA GLU A 108 1.79 -24.21 10.92
C GLU A 108 0.50 -24.38 11.76
N GLU A 109 0.30 -25.49 12.44
CA GLU A 109 -0.90 -25.72 13.26
C GLU A 109 -1.09 -24.66 14.35
N SER A 110 0.00 -24.18 14.94
CA SER A 110 -0.03 -23.11 15.95
C SER A 110 -0.45 -21.75 15.41
N GLY A 111 -0.40 -21.55 14.08
CA GLY A 111 -0.80 -20.34 13.36
C GLY A 111 -2.28 -20.24 13.03
N LEU A 112 -3.04 -21.33 13.24
CA LEU A 112 -4.50 -21.30 13.03
C LEU A 112 -5.16 -20.21 13.88
N GLY A 113 -5.98 -19.37 13.24
CA GLY A 113 -6.67 -18.26 13.89
C GLY A 113 -5.78 -17.06 14.24
N LYS A 114 -4.47 -17.09 13.94
CA LYS A 114 -3.53 -15.99 14.21
C LYS A 114 -3.16 -15.15 12.99
N GLY A 115 -3.68 -15.48 11.82
CA GLY A 115 -3.30 -14.84 10.57
C GLY A 115 -3.53 -13.33 10.54
N PHE A 116 -4.57 -12.84 11.20
CA PHE A 116 -4.82 -11.41 11.32
C PHE A 116 -3.69 -10.68 12.07
N TYR A 117 -3.17 -11.27 13.12
CA TYR A 117 -2.09 -10.67 13.91
C TYR A 117 -0.80 -10.59 13.10
N TYR A 118 -0.43 -11.67 12.40
CA TYR A 118 0.74 -11.71 11.51
C TYR A 118 0.64 -10.67 10.40
N GLN A 119 -0.56 -10.50 9.82
CA GLN A 119 -0.76 -9.49 8.78
C GLN A 119 -0.66 -8.07 9.35
N MET A 120 -1.17 -7.81 10.55
CA MET A 120 -1.06 -6.49 11.18
C MET A 120 0.40 -6.12 11.49
N GLU A 121 1.22 -7.07 11.92
CA GLU A 121 2.65 -6.89 12.11
C GLU A 121 3.36 -6.52 10.80
N GLY A 122 3.04 -7.23 9.72
CA GLY A 122 3.54 -6.88 8.38
C GLY A 122 3.14 -5.46 7.93
N PHE A 123 1.91 -5.03 8.24
CA PHE A 123 1.44 -3.69 7.90
C PHE A 123 2.12 -2.56 8.67
N GLU A 124 2.72 -2.82 9.83
CA GLU A 124 3.51 -1.79 10.53
C GLU A 124 4.71 -1.34 9.69
N ASN A 125 5.42 -2.30 9.10
CA ASN A 125 6.50 -2.01 8.15
C ASN A 125 5.98 -1.33 6.88
N GLY A 126 4.84 -1.75 6.35
CA GLY A 126 4.17 -1.14 5.20
C GLY A 126 3.82 0.33 5.43
N ARG A 127 3.39 0.70 6.64
CA ARG A 127 3.09 2.10 7.01
C ARG A 127 4.34 2.99 6.95
N LEU A 128 5.47 2.52 7.49
CA LEU A 128 6.73 3.27 7.42
C LEU A 128 7.23 3.39 5.98
N GLN A 129 7.15 2.32 5.18
CA GLN A 129 7.48 2.37 3.75
C GLN A 129 6.61 3.37 2.99
N THR A 130 5.30 3.41 3.29
CA THR A 130 4.37 4.37 2.68
C THR A 130 4.73 5.81 3.06
N ALA A 131 5.09 6.06 4.32
CA ALA A 131 5.56 7.37 4.75
C ALA A 131 6.86 7.79 4.03
N ALA A 132 7.82 6.87 3.89
CA ALA A 132 9.06 7.14 3.15
C ALA A 132 8.79 7.46 1.67
N ARG A 133 7.87 6.72 1.03
CA ARG A 133 7.42 6.99 -0.33
C ARG A 133 6.76 8.35 -0.46
N ALA A 134 5.92 8.73 0.49
CA ALA A 134 5.29 10.04 0.53
C ALA A 134 6.31 11.18 0.65
N VAL A 135 7.39 11.00 1.43
CA VAL A 135 8.52 11.96 1.46
C VAL A 135 9.18 12.07 0.09
N GLY A 136 9.38 10.96 -0.62
CA GLY A 136 9.92 10.96 -1.99
C GLY A 136 9.02 11.70 -2.98
N VAL A 137 7.71 11.50 -2.91
CA VAL A 137 6.73 12.22 -3.75
C VAL A 137 6.76 13.72 -3.45
N MET A 138 6.80 14.11 -2.16
CA MET A 138 6.93 15.52 -1.78
C MET A 138 8.21 16.14 -2.32
N GLN A 139 9.33 15.43 -2.22
CA GLN A 139 10.62 15.91 -2.71
C GLN A 139 10.59 16.14 -4.23
N ALA A 140 10.11 15.16 -5.00
CA ALA A 140 10.00 15.29 -6.45
C ALA A 140 9.06 16.44 -6.86
N ALA A 141 7.93 16.59 -6.18
CA ALA A 141 6.99 17.68 -6.43
C ALA A 141 7.60 19.05 -6.12
N TYR A 142 8.36 19.14 -5.02
CA TYR A 142 9.07 20.36 -4.64
C TYR A 142 10.13 20.73 -5.69
N GLU A 143 10.97 19.80 -6.11
CA GLU A 143 12.03 20.03 -7.09
C GLU A 143 11.45 20.53 -8.42
N ALA A 144 10.40 19.86 -8.93
CA ALA A 144 9.72 20.29 -10.14
C ALA A 144 9.13 21.72 -10.00
N ALA A 145 8.50 22.02 -8.85
CA ALA A 145 7.94 23.34 -8.58
C ALA A 145 9.02 24.41 -8.44
N TYR A 146 10.14 24.08 -7.80
CA TYR A 146 11.29 24.98 -7.64
C TYR A 146 11.89 25.35 -8.98
N ASP A 147 12.18 24.36 -9.83
CA ASP A 147 12.75 24.54 -11.17
C ASP A 147 11.80 25.38 -12.06
N HIS A 148 10.51 25.03 -12.06
CA HIS A 148 9.53 25.79 -12.82
C HIS A 148 9.46 27.24 -12.35
N ALA A 149 9.47 27.48 -11.04
CA ALA A 149 9.38 28.84 -10.48
C ALA A 149 10.56 29.71 -10.86
N HIS A 150 11.77 29.17 -11.01
CA HIS A 150 12.97 29.89 -11.38
C HIS A 150 13.11 30.09 -12.90
N ASN A 151 12.46 29.25 -13.71
CA ASN A 151 12.53 29.32 -15.16
C ASN A 151 11.36 30.05 -15.81
N ARG A 152 10.21 30.20 -15.13
CA ARG A 152 9.00 30.81 -15.67
C ARG A 152 8.94 32.30 -15.34
N ASN A 153 8.94 33.15 -16.37
CA ASN A 153 8.71 34.58 -16.27
C ASN A 153 7.25 34.94 -16.48
N VAL A 154 6.71 35.77 -15.57
CA VAL A 154 5.34 36.29 -15.63
C VAL A 154 5.37 37.73 -15.11
N PHE A 155 4.76 38.66 -15.85
CA PHE A 155 4.74 40.08 -15.51
C PHE A 155 6.13 40.68 -15.22
N GLY A 156 7.10 40.30 -16.06
CA GLY A 156 8.45 40.91 -16.07
C GLY A 156 9.46 40.33 -15.09
N LYS A 157 9.13 39.28 -14.31
CA LYS A 157 10.06 38.64 -13.39
C LYS A 157 9.75 37.15 -13.21
N ASN A 158 10.69 36.40 -12.65
CA ASN A 158 10.50 34.99 -12.34
C ASN A 158 9.42 34.82 -11.27
N ILE A 159 8.59 33.75 -11.42
CA ILE A 159 7.54 33.51 -10.42
C ILE A 159 8.12 33.19 -9.04
N ALA A 160 9.36 32.71 -8.93
CA ALA A 160 10.10 32.55 -7.68
C ALA A 160 10.31 33.87 -6.90
N GLU A 161 10.22 35.02 -7.56
CA GLU A 161 10.38 36.33 -6.91
C GLU A 161 9.10 36.82 -6.20
N TYR A 162 7.94 36.20 -6.51
CA TYR A 162 6.68 36.58 -5.87
C TYR A 162 6.57 35.98 -4.46
N GLN A 163 6.15 36.81 -3.51
CA GLN A 163 6.07 36.44 -2.09
C GLN A 163 5.22 35.17 -1.87
N LEU A 164 4.09 35.05 -2.56
CA LEU A 164 3.22 33.89 -2.40
C LEU A 164 3.90 32.58 -2.85
N THR A 165 4.66 32.60 -3.95
CA THR A 165 5.43 31.44 -4.41
C THR A 165 6.51 31.08 -3.39
N ARG A 166 7.24 32.07 -2.86
CA ARG A 166 8.25 31.86 -1.83
C ARG A 166 7.69 31.22 -0.57
N VAL A 167 6.53 31.68 -0.11
CA VAL A 167 5.84 31.09 1.06
C VAL A 167 5.46 29.65 0.81
N LYS A 168 4.94 29.33 -0.39
CA LYS A 168 4.61 27.95 -0.77
C LYS A 168 5.84 27.06 -0.76
N LEU A 169 6.90 27.43 -1.46
CA LEU A 169 8.17 26.69 -1.49
C LEU A 169 8.76 26.50 -0.09
N GLY A 170 8.77 27.53 0.74
CA GLY A 170 9.24 27.44 2.12
C GLY A 170 8.43 26.44 2.95
N ARG A 171 7.10 26.46 2.87
CA ARG A 171 6.23 25.50 3.56
C ARG A 171 6.42 24.06 3.07
N MET A 172 6.57 23.86 1.75
CA MET A 172 6.86 22.54 1.18
C MET A 172 8.17 21.98 1.77
N ALA A 173 9.25 22.79 1.81
CA ALA A 173 10.52 22.38 2.38
C ALA A 173 10.41 22.00 3.87
N VAL A 174 9.65 22.76 4.67
CA VAL A 174 9.38 22.46 6.10
C VAL A 174 8.69 21.12 6.25
N LEU A 175 7.63 20.85 5.49
CA LEU A 175 6.88 19.60 5.56
C LEU A 175 7.73 18.38 5.14
N ILE A 176 8.56 18.54 4.12
CA ILE A 176 9.49 17.50 3.66
C ILE A 176 10.50 17.17 4.76
N GLN A 177 11.12 18.18 5.37
CA GLN A 177 12.10 17.96 6.43
C GLN A 177 11.47 17.35 7.69
N ALA A 178 10.32 17.86 8.12
CA ALA A 178 9.59 17.32 9.27
C ALA A 178 9.21 15.85 9.03
N GLY A 179 8.64 15.53 7.87
CA GLY A 179 8.25 14.18 7.50
C GLY A 179 9.44 13.22 7.42
N ARG A 180 10.55 13.66 6.83
CA ARG A 180 11.80 12.90 6.73
C ARG A 180 12.39 12.55 8.09
N GLN A 181 12.50 13.53 8.99
CA GLN A 181 13.06 13.33 10.32
C GLN A 181 12.15 12.44 11.17
N PHE A 182 10.83 12.63 11.06
CA PHE A 182 9.87 11.76 11.74
C PHE A 182 9.97 10.32 11.22
N GLY A 183 10.06 10.12 9.91
CA GLY A 183 10.28 8.79 9.31
C GLY A 183 11.56 8.12 9.81
N TYR A 184 12.67 8.83 9.85
CA TYR A 184 13.93 8.30 10.40
C TYR A 184 13.84 7.96 11.89
N GLN A 185 13.14 8.79 12.68
CA GLN A 185 12.93 8.48 14.09
C GLN A 185 12.13 7.19 14.27
N VAL A 186 11.03 7.03 13.51
CA VAL A 186 10.21 5.82 13.56
C VAL A 186 11.00 4.60 13.10
N ALA A 187 11.80 4.71 12.04
CA ALA A 187 12.67 3.62 11.59
C ALA A 187 13.63 3.14 12.71
N ARG A 188 14.22 4.09 13.45
CA ARG A 188 15.09 3.76 14.60
C ARG A 188 14.34 3.10 15.75
N LEU A 189 13.09 3.46 15.99
CA LEU A 189 12.23 2.81 17.00
C LEU A 189 11.87 1.39 16.57
N MET A 190 11.46 1.20 15.32
CA MET A 190 11.10 -0.11 14.78
C MET A 190 12.29 -1.07 14.74
N ALA A 191 13.49 -0.60 14.47
CA ALA A 191 14.71 -1.39 14.56
C ALA A 191 15.01 -1.91 15.99
N LYS A 192 14.40 -1.30 17.01
CA LYS A 192 14.47 -1.73 18.42
C LYS A 192 13.26 -2.57 18.86
N GLY A 193 12.38 -2.95 17.93
CA GLY A 193 11.16 -3.70 18.22
C GLY A 193 10.03 -2.88 18.88
N VAL A 194 10.09 -1.53 18.78
CA VAL A 194 9.07 -0.62 19.32
C VAL A 194 8.65 0.38 18.24
N GLY A 195 7.63 1.22 18.47
CA GLY A 195 7.26 2.28 17.52
C GLY A 195 6.06 1.97 16.62
N THR A 196 5.27 0.96 16.96
CA THR A 196 4.04 0.59 16.19
C THR A 196 3.04 1.73 16.08
N THR A 197 2.85 2.51 17.16
CA THR A 197 1.95 3.67 17.16
C THR A 197 2.53 4.78 16.30
N GLU A 198 3.82 5.04 16.45
CA GLU A 198 4.57 6.05 15.72
C GLU A 198 4.62 5.74 14.22
N ALA A 199 4.66 4.46 13.82
CA ALA A 199 4.54 4.04 12.42
C ALA A 199 3.18 4.46 11.82
N SER A 200 2.11 4.36 12.59
CA SER A 200 0.79 4.85 12.18
C SER A 200 0.73 6.38 12.14
N MET A 201 1.34 7.06 13.13
CA MET A 201 1.39 8.52 13.20
C MET A 201 2.17 9.13 12.03
N VAL A 202 3.35 8.58 11.71
CA VAL A 202 4.17 9.10 10.61
C VAL A 202 3.46 8.90 9.27
N LYS A 203 2.81 7.76 9.06
CA LYS A 203 2.02 7.51 7.83
C LYS A 203 0.88 8.51 7.70
N ALA A 204 0.07 8.69 8.74
CA ALA A 204 -1.05 9.62 8.74
C ALA A 204 -0.58 11.06 8.46
N TYR A 205 0.47 11.51 9.12
CA TYR A 205 1.00 12.87 8.94
C TYR A 205 1.60 13.10 7.55
N VAL A 206 2.53 12.23 7.12
CA VAL A 206 3.33 12.47 5.91
C VAL A 206 2.49 12.29 4.64
N CYS A 207 1.55 11.34 4.61
CA CYS A 207 0.68 11.16 3.46
C CYS A 207 -0.25 12.36 3.24
N LYS A 208 -0.79 12.96 4.30
CA LYS A 208 -1.56 14.22 4.20
C LYS A 208 -0.69 15.39 3.77
N ALA A 209 0.53 15.49 4.27
CA ALA A 209 1.47 16.49 3.80
C ALA A 209 1.78 16.34 2.31
N ALA A 210 1.90 15.10 1.80
CA ALA A 210 2.15 14.83 0.39
C ALA A 210 1.01 15.28 -0.52
N GLU A 211 -0.24 15.11 -0.11
CA GLU A 211 -1.40 15.64 -0.83
C GLU A 211 -1.32 17.18 -0.97
N TRP A 212 -0.94 17.86 0.11
CA TRP A 212 -0.81 19.31 0.09
C TRP A 212 0.37 19.78 -0.77
N VAL A 213 1.54 19.16 -0.60
CA VAL A 213 2.76 19.54 -1.33
C VAL A 213 2.60 19.33 -2.84
N SER A 214 2.04 18.20 -3.26
CA SER A 214 1.81 17.91 -4.69
C SER A 214 0.77 18.86 -5.31
N ARG A 215 -0.28 19.22 -4.57
CA ARG A 215 -1.26 20.22 -4.98
C ARG A 215 -0.62 21.61 -5.17
N GLU A 216 0.23 22.04 -4.24
CA GLU A 216 0.89 23.34 -4.35
C GLU A 216 1.94 23.35 -5.48
N ALA A 217 2.61 22.22 -5.73
CA ALA A 217 3.50 22.08 -6.87
C ALA A 217 2.75 22.26 -8.20
N MET A 218 1.61 21.58 -8.35
CA MET A 218 0.73 21.74 -9.51
C MET A 218 0.25 23.20 -9.65
N GLN A 219 -0.13 23.84 -8.54
CA GLN A 219 -0.58 25.24 -8.53
C GLN A 219 0.53 26.22 -8.95
N ILE A 220 1.79 25.99 -8.57
CA ILE A 220 2.93 26.78 -9.00
C ILE A 220 3.14 26.70 -10.53
N HIS A 221 2.89 25.55 -11.13
CA HIS A 221 2.94 25.35 -12.59
C HIS A 221 1.78 26.02 -13.33
N GLY A 222 0.69 26.38 -12.63
CA GLY A 222 -0.51 26.94 -13.27
C GLY A 222 -1.13 25.93 -14.24
N GLY A 223 -1.55 26.40 -15.43
CA GLY A 223 -2.15 25.54 -16.48
C GLY A 223 -1.25 24.39 -16.92
N TYR A 224 0.05 24.59 -16.96
CA TYR A 224 1.02 23.53 -17.28
C TYR A 224 0.99 22.38 -16.25
N GLY A 225 0.73 22.67 -14.99
CA GLY A 225 0.62 21.63 -13.96
C GLY A 225 -0.55 20.68 -14.13
N TYR A 226 -1.57 21.07 -14.90
CA TYR A 226 -2.74 20.24 -15.20
C TYR A 226 -2.57 19.38 -16.47
N ALA A 227 -1.52 19.61 -17.25
CA ALA A 227 -1.20 18.84 -18.44
C ALA A 227 -0.44 17.56 -18.07
N GLU A 228 -0.79 16.42 -18.69
CA GLU A 228 -0.19 15.11 -18.40
C GLU A 228 1.30 15.01 -18.72
N GLU A 229 1.82 15.87 -19.61
CA GLU A 229 3.25 15.93 -19.94
C GLU A 229 4.13 16.43 -18.79
N TYR A 230 3.55 17.18 -17.84
CA TYR A 230 4.27 17.65 -16.66
C TYR A 230 4.13 16.68 -15.49
N SER A 231 5.25 16.29 -14.90
CA SER A 231 5.32 15.27 -13.84
C SER A 231 4.46 15.61 -12.61
N VAL A 232 4.23 16.88 -12.32
CA VAL A 232 3.44 17.32 -11.17
C VAL A 232 1.99 16.87 -11.25
N SER A 233 1.41 16.69 -12.45
CA SER A 233 0.07 16.15 -12.64
C SER A 233 -0.03 14.71 -12.10
N ARG A 234 0.95 13.88 -12.44
CA ARG A 234 1.04 12.48 -11.95
C ARG A 234 1.32 12.44 -10.45
N LEU A 235 2.27 13.25 -9.97
CA LEU A 235 2.60 13.31 -8.54
C LEU A 235 1.40 13.71 -7.68
N PHE A 236 0.55 14.62 -8.18
CA PHE A 236 -0.69 15.01 -7.52
C PHE A 236 -1.68 13.85 -7.40
N VAL A 237 -1.90 13.11 -8.50
CA VAL A 237 -2.82 11.98 -8.50
C VAL A 237 -2.27 10.82 -7.66
N ASP A 238 -0.98 10.53 -7.80
CA ASP A 238 -0.32 9.43 -7.08
C ASP A 238 -0.20 9.69 -5.56
N ALA A 239 -0.08 10.95 -5.15
CA ALA A 239 -0.05 11.31 -3.73
C ALA A 239 -1.34 10.93 -3.00
N ARG A 240 -2.49 10.99 -3.69
CA ARG A 240 -3.80 10.75 -3.05
C ARG A 240 -3.95 9.34 -2.50
N VAL A 241 -3.46 8.31 -3.20
CA VAL A 241 -3.62 6.92 -2.76
C VAL A 241 -2.84 6.62 -1.48
N LEU A 242 -1.77 7.38 -1.20
CA LEU A 242 -0.93 7.17 -0.02
C LEU A 242 -1.69 7.35 1.31
N SER A 243 -2.74 8.19 1.33
CA SER A 243 -3.63 8.34 2.48
C SER A 243 -4.73 7.27 2.55
N ILE A 244 -4.91 6.46 1.49
CA ILE A 244 -5.98 5.45 1.39
C ILE A 244 -5.48 4.07 1.77
N PHE A 245 -4.41 3.60 1.13
CA PHE A 245 -3.90 2.24 1.32
C PHE A 245 -3.01 2.12 2.58
N GLU A 246 -2.61 0.90 2.96
CA GLU A 246 -1.85 0.59 4.18
C GLU A 246 -2.50 1.12 5.48
N GLY A 247 -3.82 1.21 5.44
CA GLY A 247 -4.66 1.78 6.49
C GLY A 247 -5.08 3.21 6.17
N ALA A 248 -6.38 3.38 5.89
CA ALA A 248 -6.96 4.71 5.69
C ALA A 248 -6.68 5.62 6.89
N ASP A 249 -6.44 6.89 6.62
CA ASP A 249 -6.03 7.89 7.59
C ASP A 249 -6.95 7.93 8.82
N GLU A 250 -8.26 7.94 8.58
CA GLU A 250 -9.29 7.94 9.62
C GLU A 250 -9.25 6.66 10.47
N THR A 251 -8.97 5.52 9.83
CA THR A 251 -8.85 4.23 10.53
C THR A 251 -7.61 4.21 11.40
N LEU A 252 -6.47 4.72 10.92
CA LEU A 252 -5.25 4.80 11.72
C LEU A 252 -5.43 5.74 12.90
N CYS A 253 -6.01 6.91 12.69
CA CYS A 253 -6.25 7.89 13.75
C CYS A 253 -7.21 7.35 14.82
N LEU A 254 -8.33 6.75 14.41
CA LEU A 254 -9.35 6.27 15.34
C LEU A 254 -8.99 4.95 16.01
N LYS A 255 -8.64 3.93 15.21
CA LYS A 255 -8.52 2.54 15.70
C LYS A 255 -7.14 2.18 16.23
N VAL A 256 -6.11 2.92 15.84
CA VAL A 256 -4.73 2.64 16.28
C VAL A 256 -4.23 3.75 17.21
N ILE A 257 -4.16 4.99 16.74
CA ILE A 257 -3.52 6.08 17.46
C ILE A 257 -4.37 6.50 18.67
N ALA A 258 -5.61 6.94 18.44
CA ALA A 258 -6.48 7.41 19.53
C ALA A 258 -6.71 6.31 20.57
N ARG A 259 -6.99 5.09 20.12
CA ARG A 259 -7.19 3.94 21.01
C ARG A 259 -6.02 3.72 21.97
N ARG A 260 -4.78 3.72 21.46
CA ARG A 260 -3.58 3.52 22.30
C ARG A 260 -3.28 4.69 23.23
N LEU A 261 -3.74 5.89 22.90
CA LEU A 261 -3.55 7.08 23.74
C LEU A 261 -4.63 7.24 24.82
N THR A 262 -5.84 6.74 24.58
CA THR A 262 -7.02 7.01 25.41
C THR A 262 -7.58 5.78 26.14
N GLU A 263 -7.38 4.58 25.60
CA GLU A 263 -7.81 3.33 26.26
C GLU A 263 -6.63 2.74 27.02
N LYS A 264 -6.76 2.66 28.37
CA LYS A 264 -5.79 2.04 29.28
C LYS A 264 -6.02 0.54 29.39
#